data_cedf507200c3545a28255fb830fec44b
#
_entry.id   cedf507200c3545a28255fb830fec44b
#
_cell.length_a   1.000
_cell.length_b   1.000
_cell.length_c   1.000
_cell.angle_alpha   90.00
_cell.angle_beta   90.00
_cell.angle_gamma   90.00
#
_symmetry.space_group_name_H-M   'P 1'
#
loop_
_entity.id
_entity.type
_entity.pdbx_description
1 polymer ?
#
loop_
_entity_poly.entity_id
_entity_poly.type
_entity_poly.pdbx_seq_one_letter_code
_entity_poly.pdbx_strand_id
1 'polypeptide(L)' 'MEYILYFSPSPAPQNLTQEHLDRLIPMRFSSEKDALHGAVLVMRGGQHPWLIAGPGVVLDAQEIAARCEPILRLFRR' A
#
# COMPACT_ATOMS: atom_id res chain seq x y z
N MET A 1 3.47 14.61 -9.91
CA MET A 1 2.96 14.21 -8.59
C MET A 1 3.35 12.79 -8.31
N GLU A 2 3.79 12.50 -7.11
CA GLU A 2 4.23 11.17 -6.72
C GLU A 2 3.36 10.59 -5.63
N TYR A 3 3.03 9.31 -5.79
CA TYR A 3 2.41 8.51 -4.75
C TYR A 3 3.40 7.45 -4.33
N ILE A 4 3.60 7.29 -3.03
CA ILE A 4 4.61 6.39 -2.48
C ILE A 4 3.92 5.28 -1.72
N LEU A 5 4.22 4.03 -2.09
CA LEU A 5 3.70 2.84 -1.42
C LEU A 5 4.79 2.23 -0.55
N TYR A 6 4.50 2.07 0.74
CA TYR A 6 5.36 1.33 1.67
C TYR A 6 4.75 -0.03 1.93
N PHE A 7 5.58 -1.07 1.89
CA PHE A 7 5.12 -2.44 2.08
C PHE A 7 6.21 -3.29 2.73
N SER A 8 5.81 -4.44 3.28
CA SER A 8 6.72 -5.35 3.98
C SER A 8 6.16 -6.76 3.94
N PRO A 9 7.02 -7.80 4.09
CA PRO A 9 6.54 -9.17 4.29
C PRO A 9 5.74 -9.35 5.59
N SER A 10 5.90 -8.44 6.55
CA SER A 10 5.18 -8.47 7.83
C SER A 10 4.01 -7.51 7.82
N PRO A 11 2.92 -7.79 8.58
CA PRO A 11 1.81 -6.86 8.72
C PRO A 11 2.24 -5.53 9.32
N ALA A 12 1.52 -4.45 9.01
CA ALA A 12 1.80 -3.14 9.56
C ALA A 12 1.62 -3.13 11.08
N PRO A 13 2.53 -2.46 11.82
CA PRO A 13 2.34 -2.30 13.26
C PRO A 13 1.16 -1.39 13.57
N GLN A 14 0.56 -1.56 14.75
CA GLN A 14 -0.57 -0.71 15.17
C GLN A 14 -0.19 0.75 15.26
N ASN A 15 1.01 1.04 15.74
CA ASN A 15 1.52 2.39 15.87
C ASN A 15 2.62 2.62 14.84
N LEU A 16 2.20 2.86 13.59
CA LEU A 16 3.14 3.10 12.51
C LEU A 16 3.82 4.46 12.68
N THR A 17 5.15 4.45 12.72
CA THR A 17 5.95 5.65 12.85
C THR A 17 6.80 5.88 11.62
N GLN A 18 7.35 7.07 11.49
CA GLN A 18 8.27 7.39 10.39
C GLN A 18 9.49 6.47 10.42
N GLU A 19 9.95 6.09 11.61
CA GLU A 19 11.08 5.17 11.75
C GLU A 19 10.80 3.83 11.11
N HIS A 20 9.58 3.30 11.25
CA HIS A 20 9.18 2.06 10.58
C HIS A 20 9.26 2.21 9.07
N LEU A 21 8.78 3.33 8.55
CA LEU A 21 8.76 3.58 7.10
C LEU A 21 10.17 3.74 6.55
N ASP A 22 11.07 4.36 7.31
CA ASP A 22 12.44 4.61 6.88
C ASP A 22 13.23 3.32 6.64
N ARG A 23 12.77 2.21 7.21
CA ARG A 23 13.41 0.90 7.04
C ARG A 23 12.93 0.17 5.80
N LEU A 24 11.89 0.68 5.14
CA LEU A 24 11.31 0.04 3.98
C LEU A 24 11.82 0.66 2.70
N ILE A 25 11.81 -0.12 1.63
CA ILE A 25 12.12 0.38 0.29
C ILE A 25 10.79 0.80 -0.33
N PRO A 26 10.55 2.11 -0.54
CA PRO A 26 9.28 2.56 -1.09
C PRO A 26 9.21 2.35 -2.60
N MET A 27 7.99 2.10 -3.09
CA MET A 27 7.69 2.11 -4.51
C MET A 27 6.98 3.40 -4.87
N ARG A 28 7.34 4.00 -6.00
CA ARG A 28 6.79 5.28 -6.45
C ARG A 28 5.88 5.09 -7.65
N PHE A 29 4.76 5.81 -7.63
CA PHE A 29 3.76 5.75 -8.69
C PHE A 29 3.34 7.17 -9.09
N SER A 30 2.83 7.31 -10.31
CA SER A 30 2.41 8.61 -10.82
C SER A 30 0.97 8.96 -10.46
N SER A 31 0.18 8.00 -10.00
CA SER A 31 -1.22 8.23 -9.63
C SER A 31 -1.64 7.35 -8.47
N GLU A 32 -2.73 7.74 -7.79
CA GLU A 32 -3.32 6.94 -6.71
C GLU A 32 -3.77 5.58 -7.24
N LYS A 33 -4.37 5.55 -8.42
CA LYS A 33 -4.83 4.31 -9.05
C LYS A 33 -3.67 3.34 -9.26
N ASP A 34 -2.55 3.82 -9.76
CA ASP A 34 -1.37 2.99 -9.97
C ASP A 34 -0.80 2.48 -8.65
N ALA A 35 -0.80 3.34 -7.62
CA ALA A 35 -0.34 2.94 -6.29
C ALA A 35 -1.22 1.83 -5.71
N LEU A 36 -2.55 1.92 -5.89
CA LEU A 36 -3.47 0.88 -5.43
C LEU A 36 -3.29 -0.41 -6.20
N HIS A 37 -3.05 -0.35 -7.50
CA HIS A 37 -2.72 -1.54 -8.30
C HIS A 37 -1.41 -2.17 -7.81
N GLY A 38 -0.42 -1.35 -7.47
CA GLY A 38 0.82 -1.84 -6.88
C GLY A 38 0.60 -2.54 -5.55
N ALA A 39 -0.30 -1.99 -4.72
CA ALA A 39 -0.66 -2.62 -3.45
C ALA A 39 -1.34 -3.98 -3.66
N VAL A 40 -2.20 -4.10 -4.67
CA VAL A 40 -2.82 -5.38 -5.02
C VAL A 40 -1.75 -6.42 -5.38
N LEU A 41 -0.77 -6.02 -6.19
CA LEU A 41 0.32 -6.93 -6.58
C LEU A 41 1.14 -7.36 -5.37
N VAL A 42 1.41 -6.43 -4.45
CA VAL A 42 2.11 -6.71 -3.20
C VAL A 42 1.34 -7.76 -2.38
N MET A 43 0.03 -7.57 -2.23
CA MET A 43 -0.81 -8.50 -1.48
C MET A 43 -0.87 -9.88 -2.15
N ARG A 44 -0.96 -9.92 -3.46
CA ARG A 44 -0.96 -11.19 -4.19
C ARG A 44 0.37 -11.93 -4.07
N GLY A 45 1.45 -11.20 -3.85
CA GLY A 45 2.77 -11.77 -3.61
C GLY A 45 2.99 -12.22 -2.17
N GLY A 46 1.97 -12.12 -1.31
CA GLY A 46 2.08 -12.53 0.09
C GLY A 46 2.68 -11.47 1.01
N GLN A 47 2.83 -10.25 0.51
CA GLN A 47 3.33 -9.15 1.33
C GLN A 47 2.20 -8.22 1.75
N HIS A 48 2.51 -7.28 2.62
CA HIS A 48 1.50 -6.41 3.25
C HIS A 48 1.80 -4.94 2.94
N PRO A 49 0.88 -4.22 2.26
CA PRO A 49 1.03 -2.77 2.12
C PRO A 49 0.77 -2.09 3.46
N TRP A 50 1.62 -1.13 3.80
CA TRP A 50 1.54 -0.42 5.08
C TRP A 50 0.94 0.97 4.93
N LEU A 51 1.34 1.70 3.88
CA LEU A 51 0.94 3.09 3.71
C LEU A 51 1.08 3.49 2.25
N ILE A 52 0.13 4.30 1.79
CA ILE A 52 0.28 5.04 0.53
C ILE A 52 0.20 6.52 0.88
N ALA A 53 1.25 7.26 0.55
CA ALA A 53 1.31 8.70 0.78
C ALA A 53 1.38 9.41 -0.57
N GLY A 54 0.55 10.42 -0.76
CA GLY A 54 0.53 11.22 -1.98
C GLY A 54 0.06 12.63 -1.71
N PRO A 55 -0.06 13.47 -2.75
CA PRO A 55 -0.50 14.85 -2.56
C PRO A 55 -1.92 14.90 -1.99
N GLY A 56 -2.04 15.40 -0.78
CA GLY A 56 -3.33 15.56 -0.13
C GLY A 56 -4.01 14.26 0.29
N VAL A 57 -3.31 13.12 0.26
CA VAL A 57 -3.90 11.84 0.62
C VAL A 57 -2.88 10.96 1.36
N VAL A 58 -3.35 10.31 2.43
CA VAL A 58 -2.59 9.29 3.15
C VAL A 58 -3.53 8.14 3.42
N LEU A 59 -3.18 6.95 2.93
CA LEU A 59 -3.97 5.75 3.13
C LEU A 59 -3.18 4.79 4.01
N ASP A 60 -3.75 4.42 5.16
CA ASP A 60 -3.13 3.41 6.03
C ASP A 60 -3.42 2.00 5.49
N ALA A 61 -2.88 0.98 6.17
CA ALA A 61 -3.04 -0.41 5.74
C ALA A 61 -4.51 -0.81 5.63
N GLN A 62 -5.35 -0.34 6.55
CA GLN A 62 -6.77 -0.66 6.57
C GLN A 62 -7.51 -0.02 5.40
N GLU A 63 -7.22 1.25 5.11
CA GLU A 63 -7.80 1.95 3.96
C GLU A 63 -7.37 1.33 2.64
N ILE A 64 -6.09 0.97 2.54
CA ILE A 64 -5.58 0.30 1.34
C ILE A 64 -6.33 -1.01 1.11
N ALA A 65 -6.48 -1.82 2.16
CA ALA A 65 -7.20 -3.09 2.07
C ALA A 65 -8.65 -2.87 1.61
N ALA A 66 -9.33 -1.89 2.17
CA ALA A 66 -10.72 -1.58 1.80
C ALA A 66 -10.83 -1.16 0.33
N ARG A 67 -9.92 -0.32 -0.14
CA ARG A 67 -9.94 0.16 -1.52
C ARG A 67 -9.51 -0.90 -2.53
N CYS A 68 -8.68 -1.84 -2.12
CA CYS A 68 -8.20 -2.91 -2.99
C CYS A 68 -9.16 -4.08 -3.05
N GLU A 69 -10.10 -4.20 -2.13
CA GLU A 69 -11.03 -5.33 -2.07
C GLU A 69 -11.80 -5.54 -3.38
N PRO A 70 -12.40 -4.51 -4.00
CA PRO A 70 -13.09 -4.70 -5.28
C PRO A 70 -12.15 -5.21 -6.39
N ILE A 71 -10.90 -4.76 -6.39
CA ILE A 71 -9.90 -5.18 -7.37
C ILE A 71 -9.51 -6.64 -7.13
N LEU A 72 -9.29 -7.00 -5.87
CA LEU A 72 -8.92 -8.37 -5.50
C LEU A 72 -10.01 -9.37 -5.87
N ARG A 73 -11.28 -8.97 -5.78
CA ARG A 73 -12.41 -9.83 -6.16
C ARG A 73 -12.36 -10.22 -7.63
N LEU A 74 -11.83 -9.36 -8.48
CA LEU A 74 -11.72 -9.66 -9.91
C LEU A 74 -10.74 -10.80 -10.19
N PHE A 75 -9.81 -11.05 -9.28
CA PHE A 75 -8.79 -12.09 -9.44
C PHE A 75 -9.14 -13.39 -8.69
N ARG A 76 -10.23 -13.38 -7.92
CA ARG A 76 -10.68 -14.55 -7.16
C ARG A 76 -11.71 -15.32 -7.95
N ARG A 77 -11.26 -16.06 -8.94
CA ARG A 77 -12.16 -16.94 -9.70
C ARG A 77 -11.62 -18.35 -9.73
#